data_f0d84cd5168df7270b323ac3f4ac43e8
#
_entry.id   f0d84cd5168df7270b323ac3f4ac43e8
#
_cell.length_a   1.000
_cell.length_b   1.000
_cell.length_c   1.000
_cell.angle_alpha   90.00
_cell.angle_beta   90.00
_cell.angle_gamma   90.00
#
_symmetry.space_group_name_H-M   'P 1'
#
loop_
_entity.id
_entity.type
_entity.pdbx_description
1 polymer ?
#
loop_
_entity_poly.entity_id
_entity_poly.type
_entity_poly.pdbx_seq_one_letter_code
_entity_poly.pdbx_strand_id
1 'polypeptide(L)'
;MNKKAIITSALPYSNGEIHLGHVASTYLPADVTTRFLKQIGVEAYYICASDDFGTPILIQSEKEGKTPDDYVAYWNKRDLEDFTSFDIAFDFFYKTSSPENVDFVQDVFNKLQKNGHIYENEIIQFFCENDEKFLPDRFVKGICPYCKAEDQYSDLCEKCGRVPEEIENPHCSICGQTPIKLSLIHI
;
A
#
# COMPACT_ATOMS: atom_id res chain seq x y z
N MET A 1 -23.03 -25.75 18.91
CA MET A 1 -21.70 -25.19 18.53
C MET A 1 -21.88 -23.69 18.43
N ASN A 2 -21.21 -22.90 19.26
CA ASN A 2 -21.20 -21.45 19.09
C ASN A 2 -20.53 -21.13 17.76
N LYS A 3 -21.25 -20.48 16.86
CA LYS A 3 -20.69 -20.03 15.58
C LYS A 3 -19.83 -18.79 15.84
N LYS A 4 -18.64 -18.77 15.26
CA LYS A 4 -17.72 -17.62 15.28
C LYS A 4 -17.56 -17.06 13.87
N ALA A 5 -17.43 -15.77 13.75
CA ALA A 5 -17.20 -15.08 12.48
C ALA A 5 -16.15 -13.97 12.65
N ILE A 6 -15.26 -13.83 11.69
CA ILE A 6 -14.38 -12.68 11.55
C ILE A 6 -14.81 -11.96 10.27
N ILE A 7 -15.11 -10.71 10.38
CA ILE A 7 -15.47 -9.82 9.29
C ILE A 7 -14.29 -8.89 9.04
N THR A 8 -13.88 -8.80 7.80
CA THR A 8 -12.80 -7.90 7.37
C THR A 8 -13.31 -7.00 6.25
N SER A 9 -12.69 -5.86 6.09
CA SER A 9 -12.85 -4.96 4.95
C SER A 9 -11.49 -4.67 4.31
N ALA A 10 -11.50 -4.08 3.11
CA ALA A 10 -10.28 -3.59 2.51
C ALA A 10 -9.60 -2.59 3.46
N LEU A 11 -8.28 -2.66 3.55
CA LEU A 11 -7.51 -1.74 4.38
C LEU A 11 -7.55 -0.34 3.76
N PRO A 12 -7.87 0.74 4.51
CA PRO A 12 -7.69 2.08 4.02
C PRO A 12 -6.21 2.36 3.82
N TYR A 13 -5.87 2.99 2.69
CA TYR A 13 -4.49 3.32 2.38
C TYR A 13 -4.09 4.63 3.06
N SER A 14 -3.03 4.60 3.89
CA SER A 14 -2.56 5.75 4.70
C SER A 14 -1.93 6.86 3.85
N ASN A 15 -2.64 7.36 2.84
CA ASN A 15 -2.15 8.35 1.87
C ASN A 15 -3.17 9.45 1.53
N GLY A 16 -4.23 9.61 2.29
CA GLY A 16 -5.22 10.63 2.04
C GLY A 16 -6.54 10.38 2.74
N GLU A 17 -7.44 11.34 2.64
CA GLU A 17 -8.75 11.27 3.28
C GLU A 17 -9.64 10.17 2.69
N ILE A 18 -10.37 9.49 3.57
CA ILE A 18 -11.46 8.61 3.14
C ILE A 18 -12.64 9.47 2.65
N HIS A 19 -13.39 8.96 1.69
CA HIS A 19 -14.57 9.63 1.17
C HIS A 19 -15.83 8.75 1.29
N LEU A 20 -17.01 9.35 1.10
CA LEU A 20 -18.30 8.65 1.25
C LEU A 20 -18.40 7.36 0.43
N GLY A 21 -17.73 7.28 -0.72
CA GLY A 21 -17.68 6.05 -1.53
C GLY A 21 -17.00 4.91 -0.78
N HIS A 22 -15.88 5.15 -0.11
CA HIS A 22 -15.20 4.16 0.73
C HIS A 22 -16.10 3.70 1.87
N VAL A 23 -16.71 4.66 2.58
CA VAL A 23 -17.62 4.37 3.71
C VAL A 23 -18.78 3.51 3.26
N ALA A 24 -19.52 3.93 2.24
CA ALA A 24 -20.75 3.30 1.81
C ALA A 24 -20.55 1.93 1.13
N SER A 25 -19.45 1.74 0.39
CA SER A 25 -19.22 0.50 -0.36
C SER A 25 -18.49 -0.58 0.43
N THR A 26 -17.74 -0.23 1.45
CA THR A 26 -16.79 -1.14 2.09
C THR A 26 -17.00 -1.25 3.60
N TYR A 27 -16.86 -0.15 4.32
CA TYR A 27 -16.78 -0.19 5.78
C TYR A 27 -18.15 -0.30 6.46
N LEU A 28 -19.13 0.48 6.01
CA LEU A 28 -20.48 0.44 6.56
C LEU A 28 -21.17 -0.92 6.34
N PRO A 29 -21.11 -1.55 5.15
CA PRO A 29 -21.67 -2.89 4.97
C PRO A 29 -21.04 -3.95 5.89
N ALA A 30 -19.73 -3.87 6.15
CA ALA A 30 -19.04 -4.79 7.04
C ALA A 30 -19.46 -4.58 8.51
N ASP A 31 -19.60 -3.32 8.97
CA ASP A 31 -20.10 -3.00 10.30
C ASP A 31 -21.55 -3.49 10.49
N VAL A 32 -22.44 -3.18 9.54
CA VAL A 32 -23.84 -3.65 9.57
C VAL A 32 -23.91 -5.17 9.64
N THR A 33 -23.11 -5.88 8.85
CA THR A 33 -23.02 -7.34 8.86
C THR A 33 -22.56 -7.85 10.23
N THR A 34 -21.57 -7.23 10.81
CA THR A 34 -21.04 -7.60 12.13
C THR A 34 -22.10 -7.42 13.22
N ARG A 35 -22.78 -6.27 13.22
CA ARG A 35 -23.87 -5.98 14.17
C ARG A 35 -25.00 -6.98 14.03
N PHE A 36 -25.41 -7.30 12.80
CA PHE A 36 -26.44 -8.30 12.54
C PHE A 36 -26.05 -9.68 13.08
N LEU A 37 -24.82 -10.13 12.80
CA LEU A 37 -24.33 -11.43 13.30
C LEU A 37 -24.30 -11.48 14.82
N LYS A 38 -23.84 -10.43 15.49
CA LYS A 38 -23.87 -10.31 16.96
C LYS A 38 -25.32 -10.38 17.48
N GLN A 39 -26.26 -9.71 16.82
CA GLN A 39 -27.66 -9.68 17.21
C GLN A 39 -28.32 -11.07 17.13
N ILE A 40 -27.96 -11.92 16.18
CA ILE A 40 -28.49 -13.28 16.07
C ILE A 40 -27.66 -14.32 16.87
N GLY A 41 -26.82 -13.87 17.79
CA GLY A 41 -26.09 -14.74 18.72
C GLY A 41 -24.82 -15.39 18.14
N VAL A 42 -24.26 -14.85 17.05
CA VAL A 42 -22.94 -15.25 16.54
C VAL A 42 -21.86 -14.44 17.25
N GLU A 43 -20.81 -15.09 17.72
CA GLU A 43 -19.60 -14.42 18.22
C GLU A 43 -18.83 -13.83 17.02
N ALA A 44 -19.09 -12.56 16.69
CA ALA A 44 -18.55 -11.90 15.50
C ALA A 44 -17.62 -10.76 15.88
N TYR A 45 -16.53 -10.61 15.11
CA TYR A 45 -15.55 -9.56 15.27
C TYR A 45 -15.32 -8.85 13.95
N TYR A 46 -15.32 -7.51 13.97
CA TYR A 46 -14.94 -6.66 12.85
C TYR A 46 -13.50 -6.20 13.01
N ILE A 47 -12.62 -6.66 12.13
CA ILE A 47 -11.18 -6.38 12.19
C ILE A 47 -10.78 -5.63 10.93
N CYS A 48 -10.05 -4.53 11.10
CA CYS A 48 -9.44 -3.77 10.02
C CYS A 48 -8.10 -3.19 10.47
N ALA A 49 -7.36 -2.63 9.53
CA ALA A 49 -6.10 -1.92 9.78
C ALA A 49 -5.90 -0.88 8.67
N SER A 50 -5.03 0.09 8.88
CA SER A 50 -4.52 0.93 7.80
C SER A 50 -3.42 0.21 7.01
N ASP A 51 -3.37 0.46 5.69
CA ASP A 51 -2.28 0.01 4.82
C ASP A 51 -1.19 1.10 4.79
N ASP A 52 -0.08 0.82 5.48
CA ASP A 52 0.94 1.82 5.82
C ASP A 52 2.19 1.75 4.93
N PHE A 53 2.21 0.88 3.91
CA PHE A 53 3.39 0.69 3.07
C PHE A 53 3.13 1.10 1.62
N GLY A 54 4.21 1.45 0.92
CA GLY A 54 4.21 1.70 -0.51
C GLY A 54 4.87 3.02 -0.91
N THR A 55 5.29 3.08 -2.16
CA THR A 55 5.99 4.21 -2.77
C THR A 55 5.23 5.55 -2.66
N PRO A 56 3.90 5.62 -2.85
CA PRO A 56 3.16 6.88 -2.71
C PRO A 56 3.26 7.50 -1.30
N ILE A 57 3.29 6.67 -0.25
CA ILE A 57 3.47 7.13 1.14
C ILE A 57 4.85 7.76 1.31
N LEU A 58 5.91 7.08 0.81
CA LEU A 58 7.27 7.63 0.87
C LEU A 58 7.38 8.98 0.16
N ILE A 59 6.87 9.07 -1.06
CA ILE A 59 6.90 10.32 -1.84
C ILE A 59 6.16 11.45 -1.11
N GLN A 60 4.99 11.15 -0.57
CA GLN A 60 4.16 12.18 0.06
C GLN A 60 4.71 12.60 1.43
N SER A 61 5.22 11.67 2.22
CA SER A 61 5.88 12.00 3.49
C SER A 61 7.13 12.87 3.28
N GLU A 62 7.97 12.56 2.27
CA GLU A 62 9.12 13.39 1.89
C GLU A 62 8.70 14.81 1.48
N LYS A 63 7.64 14.96 0.67
CA LYS A 63 7.11 16.27 0.26
C LYS A 63 6.61 17.10 1.42
N GLU A 64 6.04 16.46 2.44
CA GLU A 64 5.55 17.12 3.64
C GLU A 64 6.62 17.32 4.72
N GLY A 65 7.85 16.85 4.47
CA GLY A 65 8.96 16.92 5.44
C GLY A 65 8.72 16.09 6.69
N LYS A 66 7.97 15.00 6.57
CA LYS A 66 7.64 14.07 7.65
C LYS A 66 8.40 12.77 7.49
N THR A 67 8.59 12.04 8.59
CA THR A 67 8.98 10.63 8.48
C THR A 67 7.79 9.80 7.96
N PRO A 68 8.03 8.68 7.26
CA PRO A 68 6.93 7.77 6.87
C PRO A 68 6.09 7.32 8.07
N ASP A 69 6.72 7.02 9.21
CA ASP A 69 6.03 6.59 10.44
C ASP A 69 5.09 7.67 10.99
N ASP A 70 5.53 8.94 11.06
CA ASP A 70 4.68 10.05 11.50
C ASP A 70 3.53 10.30 10.52
N TYR A 71 3.81 10.13 9.21
CA TYR A 71 2.82 10.31 8.17
C TYR A 71 1.69 9.28 8.26
N VAL A 72 2.03 7.99 8.33
CA VAL A 72 1.02 6.93 8.43
C VAL A 72 0.31 6.93 9.79
N ALA A 73 0.99 7.30 10.88
CA ALA A 73 0.35 7.44 12.18
C ALA A 73 -0.72 8.54 12.20
N TYR A 74 -0.48 9.65 11.50
CA TYR A 74 -1.47 10.71 11.31
C TYR A 74 -2.71 10.19 10.58
N TRP A 75 -2.54 9.51 9.43
CA TRP A 75 -3.66 9.01 8.63
C TRP A 75 -4.42 7.88 9.33
N ASN A 76 -3.73 6.95 9.99
CA ASN A 76 -4.38 5.90 10.79
C ASN A 76 -5.33 6.48 11.84
N LYS A 77 -4.87 7.51 12.57
CA LYS A 77 -5.69 8.21 13.57
C LYS A 77 -6.86 8.93 12.91
N ARG A 78 -6.60 9.65 11.82
CA ARG A 78 -7.62 10.40 11.09
C ARG A 78 -8.72 9.50 10.53
N ASP A 79 -8.35 8.40 9.91
CA ASP A 79 -9.29 7.41 9.38
C ASP A 79 -10.20 6.84 10.48
N LEU A 80 -9.60 6.52 11.65
CA LEU A 80 -10.38 6.01 12.78
C LEU A 80 -11.38 7.05 13.31
N GLU A 81 -10.99 8.33 13.38
CA GLU A 81 -11.87 9.43 13.76
C GLU A 81 -13.03 9.56 12.74
N ASP A 82 -12.74 9.50 11.44
CA ASP A 82 -13.74 9.60 10.40
C ASP A 82 -14.71 8.40 10.44
N PHE A 83 -14.23 7.17 10.57
CA PHE A 83 -15.09 5.98 10.74
C PHE A 83 -15.98 6.08 11.97
N THR A 84 -15.43 6.54 13.08
CA THR A 84 -16.18 6.74 14.32
C THR A 84 -17.31 7.77 14.16
N SER A 85 -17.10 8.81 13.34
CA SER A 85 -18.10 9.83 13.04
C SER A 85 -19.33 9.28 12.28
N PHE A 86 -19.15 8.14 11.59
CA PHE A 86 -20.22 7.39 10.91
C PHE A 86 -20.75 6.22 11.74
N ASP A 87 -20.47 6.16 13.05
CA ASP A 87 -20.83 5.04 13.93
C ASP A 87 -20.28 3.67 13.47
N ILE A 88 -19.26 3.64 12.63
CA ILE A 88 -18.58 2.40 12.25
C ILE A 88 -17.69 1.97 13.40
N ALA A 89 -17.96 0.79 13.96
CA ALA A 89 -17.30 0.28 15.14
C ALA A 89 -16.48 -0.99 14.83
N PHE A 90 -15.19 -0.84 14.76
CA PHE A 90 -14.27 -1.99 14.71
C PHE A 90 -14.09 -2.57 16.11
N ASP A 91 -14.06 -3.90 16.22
CA ASP A 91 -13.57 -4.55 17.43
C ASP A 91 -12.05 -4.37 17.56
N PHE A 92 -11.33 -4.36 16.39
CA PHE A 92 -9.92 -4.05 16.29
C PHE A 92 -9.65 -3.23 15.03
N PHE A 93 -9.13 -2.03 15.21
CA PHE A 93 -8.55 -1.21 14.13
C PHE A 93 -7.09 -0.94 14.44
N TYR A 94 -6.21 -1.45 13.59
CA TYR A 94 -4.78 -1.40 13.85
C TYR A 94 -4.03 -0.83 12.64
N LYS A 95 -2.77 -1.19 12.44
CA LYS A 95 -1.93 -0.72 11.34
C LYS A 95 -0.98 -1.81 10.87
N THR A 96 -0.74 -1.88 9.56
CA THR A 96 0.18 -2.87 9.00
C THR A 96 1.64 -2.65 9.39
N SER A 97 2.00 -1.42 9.78
CA SER A 97 3.33 -1.05 10.32
C SER A 97 3.52 -1.40 11.80
N SER A 98 2.56 -2.05 12.45
CA SER A 98 2.70 -2.42 13.87
C SER A 98 3.81 -3.44 14.10
N PRO A 99 4.50 -3.39 15.26
CA PRO A 99 5.54 -4.35 15.59
C PRO A 99 5.05 -5.80 15.52
N GLU A 100 3.84 -6.07 15.99
CA GLU A 100 3.25 -7.41 15.98
C GLU A 100 3.05 -7.94 14.56
N ASN A 101 2.62 -7.08 13.62
CA ASN A 101 2.47 -7.48 12.23
C ASN A 101 3.84 -7.67 11.55
N VAL A 102 4.81 -6.81 11.85
CA VAL A 102 6.18 -6.94 11.35
C VAL A 102 6.79 -8.27 11.79
N ASP A 103 6.71 -8.61 13.08
CA ASP A 103 7.20 -9.87 13.62
C ASP A 103 6.50 -11.07 12.96
N PHE A 104 5.19 -11.00 12.76
CA PHE A 104 4.42 -12.06 12.11
C PHE A 104 4.83 -12.23 10.63
N VAL A 105 4.98 -11.14 9.88
CA VAL A 105 5.42 -11.19 8.47
C VAL A 105 6.82 -11.78 8.36
N GLN A 106 7.74 -11.39 9.24
CA GLN A 106 9.10 -11.95 9.28
C GLN A 106 9.09 -13.45 9.59
N ASP A 107 8.26 -13.88 10.53
CA ASP A 107 8.11 -15.32 10.84
C ASP A 107 7.56 -16.10 9.64
N VAL A 108 6.56 -15.58 8.95
CA VAL A 108 6.01 -16.17 7.71
C VAL A 108 7.09 -16.25 6.62
N PHE A 109 7.84 -15.16 6.40
CA PHE A 109 8.95 -15.13 5.43
C PHE A 109 10.00 -16.22 5.73
N ASN A 110 10.45 -16.30 6.99
CA ASN A 110 11.44 -17.29 7.41
C ASN A 110 10.96 -18.74 7.21
N LYS A 111 9.67 -18.99 7.47
CA LYS A 111 9.06 -20.31 7.23
C LYS A 111 8.99 -20.65 5.75
N LEU A 112 8.62 -19.70 4.90
CA LEU A 112 8.57 -19.87 3.45
C LEU A 112 9.97 -20.14 2.88
N GLN A 113 10.97 -19.38 3.33
CA GLN A 113 12.37 -19.57 2.94
C GLN A 113 12.88 -20.94 3.34
N LYS A 114 12.65 -21.35 4.60
CA LYS A 114 13.05 -22.67 5.10
C LYS A 114 12.41 -23.83 4.33
N ASN A 115 11.20 -23.63 3.84
CA ASN A 115 10.47 -24.65 3.06
C ASN A 115 10.77 -24.58 1.54
N GLY A 116 11.71 -23.74 1.09
CA GLY A 116 12.13 -23.65 -0.31
C GLY A 116 11.14 -22.96 -1.25
N HIS A 117 10.23 -22.14 -0.71
CA HIS A 117 9.25 -21.38 -1.50
C HIS A 117 9.76 -20.01 -1.91
N ILE A 118 10.94 -19.62 -1.43
CA ILE A 118 11.59 -18.34 -1.76
C ILE A 118 12.91 -18.65 -2.47
N TYR A 119 13.19 -17.91 -3.53
CA TYR A 119 14.43 -17.97 -4.28
C TYR A 119 14.96 -16.56 -4.56
N GLU A 120 16.26 -16.48 -4.79
CA GLU A 120 16.91 -15.23 -5.19
C GLU A 120 17.03 -15.16 -6.71
N ASN A 121 16.84 -13.98 -7.27
CA ASN A 121 17.02 -13.71 -8.69
C ASN A 121 17.70 -12.37 -8.91
N GLU A 122 18.43 -12.26 -10.00
CA GLU A 122 19.08 -11.02 -10.40
C GLU A 122 18.11 -10.22 -11.27
N ILE A 123 17.88 -8.97 -10.92
CA ILE A 123 17.05 -8.05 -11.70
C ILE A 123 17.82 -6.79 -12.05
N ILE A 124 17.47 -6.20 -13.19
CA ILE A 124 18.00 -4.91 -13.62
C ILE A 124 16.99 -3.84 -13.20
N GLN A 125 17.44 -2.85 -12.45
CA GLN A 125 16.60 -1.76 -11.98
C GLN A 125 17.27 -0.41 -12.24
N PHE A 126 16.46 0.64 -12.39
CA PHE A 126 16.95 1.99 -12.51
C PHE A 126 17.52 2.49 -11.19
N PHE A 127 18.65 3.21 -11.27
CA PHE A 127 19.29 3.85 -10.13
C PHE A 127 19.56 5.32 -10.46
N CYS A 128 19.18 6.21 -9.58
CA CYS A 128 19.47 7.64 -9.68
C CYS A 128 20.76 7.95 -8.94
N GLU A 129 21.80 8.36 -9.67
CA GLU A 129 23.08 8.72 -9.06
C GLU A 129 22.98 10.02 -8.26
N ASN A 130 22.11 10.96 -8.65
CA ASN A 130 21.93 12.22 -7.95
C ASN A 130 21.20 12.04 -6.60
N ASP A 131 20.22 11.17 -6.55
CA ASP A 131 19.42 10.90 -5.33
C ASP A 131 19.97 9.68 -4.57
N GLU A 132 21.02 9.04 -5.07
CA GLU A 132 21.75 7.88 -4.51
C GLU A 132 20.78 6.73 -4.12
N LYS A 133 19.77 6.47 -4.97
CA LYS A 133 18.76 5.43 -4.68
C LYS A 133 18.31 4.66 -5.93
N PHE A 134 17.91 3.40 -5.72
CA PHE A 134 17.16 2.65 -6.70
C PHE A 134 15.77 3.27 -6.90
N LEU A 135 15.32 3.24 -8.14
CA LEU A 135 14.05 3.85 -8.54
C LEU A 135 13.01 2.74 -8.84
N PRO A 136 12.23 2.26 -7.86
CA PRO A 136 11.14 1.37 -8.16
C PRO A 136 9.98 2.13 -8.83
N ASP A 137 9.27 1.44 -9.71
CA ASP A 137 7.97 1.81 -10.28
C ASP A 137 7.78 3.32 -10.55
N ARG A 138 7.07 4.01 -9.64
CA ARG A 138 6.66 5.41 -9.78
C ARG A 138 7.76 6.44 -9.56
N PHE A 139 8.95 6.01 -9.22
CA PHE A 139 10.11 6.89 -9.22
C PHE A 139 10.73 7.09 -10.61
N VAL A 140 10.28 6.34 -11.62
CA VAL A 140 10.71 6.50 -13.01
C VAL A 140 9.55 6.99 -13.87
N LYS A 141 9.78 8.05 -14.59
CA LYS A 141 8.87 8.58 -15.61
C LYS A 141 9.56 8.65 -16.97
N GLY A 142 8.77 8.73 -18.03
CA GLY A 142 9.27 8.87 -19.39
C GLY A 142 8.15 8.90 -20.42
N ILE A 143 8.46 8.49 -21.65
CA ILE A 143 7.50 8.44 -22.75
C ILE A 143 6.92 7.03 -22.85
N CYS A 144 5.60 6.92 -22.89
CA CYS A 144 4.94 5.64 -23.08
C CYS A 144 5.25 5.07 -24.48
N PRO A 145 5.77 3.84 -24.59
CA PRO A 145 6.11 3.24 -25.89
C PRO A 145 4.91 3.00 -26.79
N TYR A 146 3.71 2.87 -26.21
CA TYR A 146 2.49 2.55 -26.97
C TYR A 146 1.74 3.78 -27.49
N CYS A 147 1.52 4.77 -26.67
CA CYS A 147 0.70 5.96 -27.05
C CYS A 147 1.51 7.25 -27.18
N LYS A 148 2.82 7.19 -26.94
CA LYS A 148 3.76 8.32 -27.00
C LYS A 148 3.41 9.48 -26.09
N ALA A 149 2.61 9.24 -25.06
CA ALA A 149 2.37 10.24 -24.03
C ALA A 149 3.64 10.46 -23.21
N GLU A 150 3.97 11.72 -22.98
CA GLU A 150 5.11 12.14 -22.18
C GLU A 150 4.78 12.08 -20.68
N ASP A 151 5.80 12.10 -19.83
CA ASP A 151 5.72 12.13 -18.36
C ASP A 151 4.85 11.03 -17.73
N GLN A 152 4.88 9.83 -18.32
CA GLN A 152 4.15 8.67 -17.82
C GLN A 152 5.02 7.83 -16.88
N TYR A 153 4.41 7.21 -15.88
CA TYR A 153 5.09 6.27 -14.97
C TYR A 153 5.49 4.97 -15.65
N SER A 154 6.56 4.34 -15.18
CA SER A 154 7.05 3.09 -15.76
C SER A 154 6.17 1.88 -15.43
N ASP A 155 5.37 1.94 -14.38
CA ASP A 155 4.46 0.87 -13.96
C ASP A 155 3.09 0.92 -14.65
N LEU A 156 2.64 2.10 -15.04
CA LEU A 156 1.33 2.28 -15.69
C LEU A 156 1.27 3.60 -16.46
N CYS A 157 0.92 3.53 -17.73
CA CYS A 157 0.59 4.73 -18.47
C CYS A 157 -0.82 5.21 -18.12
N GLU A 158 -0.94 6.37 -17.48
CA GLU A 158 -2.23 6.93 -17.07
C GLU A 158 -3.11 7.34 -18.29
N LYS A 159 -2.51 7.59 -19.46
CA LYS A 159 -3.23 7.98 -20.67
C LYS A 159 -3.87 6.81 -21.41
N CYS A 160 -3.17 5.67 -21.55
CA CYS A 160 -3.69 4.53 -22.31
C CYS A 160 -3.98 3.29 -21.46
N GLY A 161 -3.69 3.32 -20.14
CA GLY A 161 -3.95 2.24 -19.19
C GLY A 161 -3.10 0.98 -19.40
N ARG A 162 -2.01 1.06 -20.19
CA ARG A 162 -1.11 -0.07 -20.42
C ARG A 162 0.11 0.01 -19.51
N VAL A 163 0.60 -1.13 -19.08
CA VAL A 163 1.90 -1.26 -18.41
C VAL A 163 2.98 -1.22 -19.49
N PRO A 164 3.91 -0.25 -19.48
CA PRO A 164 5.04 -0.20 -20.41
C PRO A 164 5.99 -1.37 -20.15
N GLU A 165 6.42 -2.09 -21.18
CA GLU A 165 7.50 -3.07 -21.06
C GLU A 165 8.84 -2.36 -20.76
N GLU A 166 9.08 -1.26 -21.44
CA GLU A 166 10.21 -0.38 -21.21
C GLU A 166 9.80 1.06 -21.52
N ILE A 167 9.98 1.97 -20.56
CA ILE A 167 9.68 3.39 -20.74
C ILE A 167 10.77 4.05 -21.60
N GLU A 168 10.39 4.88 -22.58
CA GLU A 168 11.32 5.62 -23.41
C GLU A 168 11.78 6.91 -22.70
N ASN A 169 13.03 7.30 -22.87
CA ASN A 169 13.63 8.49 -22.24
C ASN A 169 13.38 8.58 -20.72
N PRO A 170 13.79 7.55 -19.95
CA PRO A 170 13.51 7.51 -18.53
C PRO A 170 14.20 8.66 -17.78
N HIS A 171 13.48 9.23 -16.79
CA HIS A 171 14.02 10.22 -15.87
C HIS A 171 13.50 9.96 -14.44
N CYS A 172 14.31 10.36 -13.46
CA CYS A 172 13.91 10.29 -12.07
C CYS A 172 12.76 11.25 -11.78
N SER A 173 11.68 10.76 -11.17
CA SER A 173 10.50 11.61 -10.87
C SER A 173 10.76 12.64 -9.77
N ILE A 174 11.89 12.54 -9.06
CA ILE A 174 12.27 13.45 -7.97
C ILE A 174 13.14 14.59 -8.50
N CYS A 175 14.29 14.25 -9.11
CA CYS A 175 15.28 15.26 -9.54
C CYS A 175 15.32 15.50 -11.06
N GLY A 176 14.57 14.73 -11.87
CA GLY A 176 14.52 14.86 -13.33
C GLY A 176 15.75 14.32 -14.07
N GLN A 177 16.78 13.82 -13.39
CA GLN A 177 17.99 13.30 -14.02
C GLN A 177 17.73 11.95 -14.69
N THR A 178 18.49 11.66 -15.74
CA THR A 178 18.45 10.36 -16.42
C THR A 178 19.07 9.27 -15.51
N PRO A 179 18.33 8.22 -15.13
CA PRO A 179 18.86 7.17 -14.29
C PRO A 179 19.72 6.19 -15.11
N ILE A 180 20.63 5.49 -14.42
CA ILE A 180 21.37 4.35 -14.97
C ILE A 180 20.66 3.03 -14.64
N LYS A 181 20.99 1.96 -15.37
CA LYS A 181 20.51 0.60 -15.06
C LYS A 181 21.59 -0.14 -14.29
N LEU A 182 21.25 -0.64 -13.11
CA LEU A 182 22.11 -1.49 -12.29
C LEU A 182 21.45 -2.83 -12.04
N SER A 183 22.29 -3.87 -11.94
CA SER A 183 21.85 -5.19 -11.49
C SER A 183 21.81 -5.26 -9.97
N LEU A 184 20.77 -5.86 -9.43
CA LEU A 184 20.67 -6.16 -8.01
C LEU A 184 20.06 -7.55 -7.79
N ILE A 185 20.38 -8.17 -6.66
CA ILE A 185 19.77 -9.43 -6.26
C ILE A 185 18.44 -9.12 -5.58
N HIS A 186 17.37 -9.70 -6.09
CA HIS A 186 16.02 -9.61 -5.55
C HIS A 186 15.59 -10.97 -4.98
N ILE A 187 14.87 -10.92 -3.88
CA ILE A 187 14.36 -12.11 -3.18
C ILE A 187 12.86 -12.25 -3.45
#